data_4faa947ef6aa181ceb21071831963133
#
_entry.id   4faa947ef6aa181ceb21071831963133
#
_cell.length_a   1.000
_cell.length_b   1.000
_cell.length_c   1.000
_cell.angle_alpha   90.00
_cell.angle_beta   90.00
_cell.angle_gamma   90.00
#
_symmetry.space_group_name_H-M   'P 1'
#
loop_
_entity.id
_entity.type
_entity.pdbx_description
1 polymer ?
#
loop_
_entity_poly.entity_id
_entity_poly.type
_entity_poly.pdbx_seq_one_letter_code
_entity_poly.pdbx_strand_id
1 'polypeptide(L)'
;MPEQLSGDPLAVLARWFTEGQHHTMTFATADTDGTPHARTVLVTGIDTGVCFHSSTPTTKTRDLAANPRASAVFHWPELERQVVLEGIAAELDATTSSEGFRTQARQLQLIAWAYQALLPQLRPPDYAVPAGAVEKAFDAAAADPASREAPPSWTTIRLEPDRVDFWQAGTESSPSTKTRFVRDGEGWRHFPVLP
;
A
#
# COMPACT_ATOMS: atom_id res chain seq x y z
N MET A 1 -20.41 -8.31 -20.28
CA MET A 1 -21.24 -7.99 -19.08
C MET A 1 -20.30 -7.93 -17.88
N PRO A 2 -20.52 -7.01 -16.93
CA PRO A 2 -19.76 -6.99 -15.69
C PRO A 2 -19.82 -8.34 -14.97
N GLU A 3 -18.70 -8.71 -14.35
CA GLU A 3 -18.60 -9.97 -13.60
C GLU A 3 -19.46 -9.91 -12.32
N GLN A 4 -20.18 -10.97 -12.03
CA GLN A 4 -20.91 -11.10 -10.77
C GLN A 4 -19.93 -11.55 -9.67
N LEU A 5 -19.72 -10.67 -8.68
CA LEU A 5 -18.74 -10.88 -7.61
C LEU A 5 -19.40 -11.51 -6.39
N SER A 6 -18.74 -12.54 -5.81
CA SER A 6 -19.19 -13.25 -4.61
C SER A 6 -18.00 -13.90 -3.89
N GLY A 7 -18.20 -14.34 -2.65
CA GLY A 7 -17.18 -15.00 -1.85
C GLY A 7 -16.26 -14.01 -1.11
N ASP A 8 -14.99 -14.37 -0.98
CA ASP A 8 -13.99 -13.53 -0.31
C ASP A 8 -13.51 -12.40 -1.24
N PRO A 9 -13.69 -11.12 -0.86
CA PRO A 9 -13.25 -9.99 -1.67
C PRO A 9 -11.73 -9.94 -1.85
N LEU A 10 -10.93 -10.44 -0.92
CA LEU A 10 -9.48 -10.47 -1.09
C LEU A 10 -9.05 -11.49 -2.14
N ALA A 11 -9.74 -12.62 -2.25
CA ALA A 11 -9.50 -13.58 -3.34
C ALA A 11 -9.89 -12.98 -4.72
N VAL A 12 -10.97 -12.21 -4.79
CA VAL A 12 -11.34 -11.47 -6.01
C VAL A 12 -10.28 -10.42 -6.36
N LEU A 13 -9.84 -9.64 -5.37
CA LEU A 13 -8.79 -8.65 -5.55
C LEU A 13 -7.49 -9.28 -6.03
N ALA A 14 -7.03 -10.38 -5.42
CA ALA A 14 -5.81 -11.08 -5.81
C ALA A 14 -5.87 -11.58 -7.26
N ARG A 15 -7.01 -12.06 -7.71
CA ARG A 15 -7.23 -12.44 -9.11
C ARG A 15 -7.13 -11.24 -10.05
N TRP A 16 -7.83 -10.13 -9.76
CA TRP A 16 -7.76 -8.91 -10.57
C TRP A 16 -6.36 -8.29 -10.57
N PHE A 17 -5.66 -8.36 -9.45
CA PHE A 17 -4.27 -7.93 -9.34
C PHE A 17 -3.32 -8.73 -10.24
N THR A 18 -3.57 -10.05 -10.40
CA THR A 18 -2.80 -10.91 -11.31
C THR A 18 -3.14 -10.64 -12.78
N GLU A 19 -4.39 -10.32 -13.09
CA GLU A 19 -4.85 -9.98 -14.44
C GLU A 19 -4.35 -8.58 -14.88
N GLY A 20 -4.20 -7.65 -13.92
CA GLY A 20 -3.77 -6.28 -14.19
C GLY A 20 -2.26 -6.17 -14.42
N GLN A 21 -1.87 -5.17 -15.21
CA GLN A 21 -0.45 -4.91 -15.51
C GLN A 21 0.23 -4.01 -14.47
N HIS A 22 -0.54 -3.30 -13.65
CA HIS A 22 -0.05 -2.36 -12.66
C HIS A 22 -0.18 -2.95 -11.26
N HIS A 23 0.97 -3.16 -10.60
CA HIS A 23 1.05 -3.73 -9.26
C HIS A 23 1.22 -2.65 -8.18
N THR A 24 0.65 -1.48 -8.41
CA THR A 24 0.65 -0.36 -7.46
C THR A 24 -0.75 -0.04 -6.98
N MET A 25 -0.83 0.60 -5.82
CA MET A 25 -2.06 1.19 -5.31
C MET A 25 -1.80 2.62 -4.82
N THR A 26 -2.82 3.47 -4.84
CA THR A 26 -2.82 4.70 -4.06
C THR A 26 -3.21 4.37 -2.64
N PHE A 27 -2.33 4.65 -1.68
CA PHE A 27 -2.57 4.44 -0.26
C PHE A 27 -2.74 5.79 0.45
N ALA A 28 -3.83 5.96 1.18
CA ALA A 28 -4.21 7.18 1.87
C ALA A 28 -4.29 6.97 3.38
N THR A 29 -3.72 7.93 4.12
CA THR A 29 -3.75 8.04 5.59
C THR A 29 -4.19 9.44 5.96
N ALA A 30 -4.55 9.69 7.21
CA ALA A 30 -4.82 11.02 7.72
C ALA A 30 -4.07 11.24 9.03
N ASP A 31 -3.57 12.46 9.25
CA ASP A 31 -2.97 12.86 10.52
C ASP A 31 -4.01 13.09 11.62
N THR A 32 -3.55 13.53 12.80
CA THR A 32 -4.41 13.82 13.96
C THR A 32 -5.42 14.93 13.73
N ASP A 33 -5.13 15.83 12.79
CA ASP A 33 -6.02 16.94 12.44
C ASP A 33 -6.98 16.58 11.30
N GLY A 34 -6.88 15.34 10.79
CA GLY A 34 -7.69 14.85 9.69
C GLY A 34 -7.16 15.25 8.31
N THR A 35 -5.95 15.81 8.19
CA THR A 35 -5.34 16.15 6.90
C THR A 35 -5.02 14.86 6.13
N PRO A 36 -5.57 14.66 4.93
CA PRO A 36 -5.33 13.45 4.17
C PRO A 36 -3.98 13.50 3.45
N HIS A 37 -3.27 12.37 3.49
CA HIS A 37 -2.01 12.17 2.77
C HIS A 37 -2.13 10.96 1.86
N ALA A 38 -1.98 11.14 0.54
CA ALA A 38 -2.02 10.06 -0.43
C ALA A 38 -0.68 9.90 -1.17
N ARG A 39 -0.34 8.66 -1.51
CA ARG A 39 0.87 8.30 -2.27
C ARG A 39 0.66 6.98 -3.01
N THR A 40 1.42 6.80 -4.09
CA THR A 40 1.49 5.49 -4.75
C THR A 40 2.51 4.60 -4.03
N VAL A 41 2.15 3.34 -3.81
CA VAL A 41 3.01 2.30 -3.23
C VAL A 41 2.97 1.04 -4.07
N LEU A 42 4.07 0.28 -4.08
CA LEU A 42 4.16 -1.02 -4.73
C LEU A 42 3.59 -2.09 -3.79
N VAL A 43 2.60 -2.83 -4.26
CA VAL A 43 2.00 -3.94 -3.51
C VAL A 43 2.93 -5.15 -3.58
N THR A 44 3.17 -5.78 -2.44
CA THR A 44 4.07 -6.93 -2.32
C THR A 44 3.35 -8.23 -2.02
N GLY A 45 2.09 -8.16 -1.59
CA GLY A 45 1.27 -9.33 -1.32
C GLY A 45 -0.18 -8.98 -1.03
N ILE A 46 -1.06 -9.93 -1.35
CA ILE A 46 -2.49 -9.90 -1.00
C ILE A 46 -2.81 -11.26 -0.40
N ASP A 47 -3.09 -11.28 0.89
CA ASP A 47 -3.45 -12.47 1.66
C ASP A 47 -4.69 -12.20 2.53
N THR A 48 -4.54 -12.05 3.84
CA THR A 48 -5.57 -11.59 4.77
C THR A 48 -5.75 -10.07 4.74
N GLY A 49 -4.91 -9.37 3.99
CA GLY A 49 -4.89 -7.94 3.74
C GLY A 49 -3.97 -7.63 2.58
N VAL A 50 -3.70 -6.34 2.36
CA VAL A 50 -2.80 -5.86 1.31
C VAL A 50 -1.52 -5.34 1.93
N CYS A 51 -0.38 -5.89 1.50
CA CYS A 51 0.94 -5.57 2.03
C CYS A 51 1.77 -4.72 1.08
N PHE A 52 2.56 -3.82 1.64
CA PHE A 52 3.59 -3.06 0.92
C PHE A 52 4.74 -2.69 1.86
N HIS A 53 5.94 -2.47 1.31
CA HIS A 53 7.08 -2.08 2.11
C HIS A 53 7.23 -0.56 2.23
N SER A 54 7.85 -0.12 3.31
CA SER A 54 8.08 1.29 3.63
C SER A 54 9.35 1.44 4.48
N SER A 55 9.68 2.69 4.78
CA SER A 55 10.58 3.04 5.88
C SER A 55 9.78 3.71 6.99
N THR A 56 10.26 3.58 8.25
CA THR A 56 9.70 4.22 9.45
C THR A 56 10.82 4.98 10.18
N PRO A 57 10.56 6.20 10.74
CA PRO A 57 9.30 6.95 10.67
C PRO A 57 9.16 7.76 9.38
N THR A 58 7.99 7.69 8.74
CA THR A 58 7.60 8.54 7.60
C THR A 58 6.24 9.15 7.89
N THR A 59 5.73 10.05 7.04
CA THR A 59 4.39 10.64 7.20
C THR A 59 3.33 9.55 7.40
N LYS A 60 3.30 8.53 6.51
CA LYS A 60 2.29 7.46 6.62
C LYS A 60 2.39 6.65 7.92
N THR A 61 3.59 6.36 8.40
CA THR A 61 3.74 5.57 9.64
C THR A 61 3.43 6.39 10.88
N ARG A 62 3.69 7.70 10.86
CA ARG A 62 3.24 8.63 11.93
C ARG A 62 1.73 8.78 11.94
N ASP A 63 1.11 8.94 10.76
CA ASP A 63 -0.35 9.01 10.64
C ASP A 63 -0.98 7.74 11.21
N LEU A 64 -0.50 6.55 10.80
CA LEU A 64 -1.03 5.25 11.27
C LEU A 64 -0.83 5.02 12.77
N ALA A 65 0.25 5.51 13.34
CA ALA A 65 0.48 5.43 14.79
C ALA A 65 -0.57 6.25 15.58
N ALA A 66 -1.06 7.34 15.00
CA ALA A 66 -2.07 8.21 15.60
C ALA A 66 -3.51 7.80 15.21
N ASN A 67 -3.71 7.40 13.97
CA ASN A 67 -4.99 6.96 13.40
C ASN A 67 -4.76 5.78 12.45
N PRO A 68 -5.06 4.55 12.85
CA PRO A 68 -4.80 3.37 12.03
C PRO A 68 -5.77 3.20 10.85
N ARG A 69 -6.78 4.06 10.71
CA ARG A 69 -7.71 4.01 9.57
C ARG A 69 -7.01 4.45 8.30
N ALA A 70 -7.12 3.63 7.26
CA ALA A 70 -6.53 3.91 5.96
C ALA A 70 -7.48 3.50 4.83
N SER A 71 -7.22 4.06 3.66
CA SER A 71 -7.88 3.65 2.42
C SER A 71 -6.85 3.35 1.34
N ALA A 72 -7.17 2.43 0.44
CA ALA A 72 -6.35 2.14 -0.72
C ALA A 72 -7.21 2.03 -1.98
N VAL A 73 -6.65 2.47 -3.11
CA VAL A 73 -7.30 2.39 -4.42
C VAL A 73 -6.39 1.67 -5.40
N PHE A 74 -6.91 0.60 -5.98
CA PHE A 74 -6.38 -0.02 -7.19
C PHE A 74 -7.17 0.48 -8.38
N HIS A 75 -6.49 0.84 -9.46
CA HIS A 75 -7.13 1.24 -10.69
C HIS A 75 -6.39 0.62 -11.89
N TRP A 76 -7.10 -0.14 -12.69
CA TRP A 76 -6.62 -0.79 -13.91
C TRP A 76 -7.43 -0.26 -15.09
N PRO A 77 -6.96 0.84 -15.74
CA PRO A 77 -7.67 1.44 -16.88
C PRO A 77 -7.87 0.47 -18.03
N GLU A 78 -6.89 -0.38 -18.29
CA GLU A 78 -6.91 -1.39 -19.35
C GLU A 78 -7.95 -2.49 -19.14
N LEU A 79 -8.34 -2.73 -17.90
CA LEU A 79 -9.39 -3.67 -17.52
C LEU A 79 -10.72 -2.97 -17.22
N GLU A 80 -10.73 -1.63 -17.26
CA GLU A 80 -11.87 -0.80 -16.86
C GLU A 80 -12.41 -1.16 -15.46
N ARG A 81 -11.50 -1.40 -14.50
CA ARG A 81 -11.78 -1.85 -13.14
C ARG A 81 -11.11 -0.97 -12.08
N GLN A 82 -11.81 -0.79 -10.97
CA GLN A 82 -11.28 -0.15 -9.78
C GLN A 82 -11.70 -0.92 -8.54
N VAL A 83 -10.81 -0.96 -7.54
CA VAL A 83 -11.11 -1.47 -6.20
C VAL A 83 -10.73 -0.44 -5.16
N VAL A 84 -11.63 -0.15 -4.22
CA VAL A 84 -11.37 0.71 -3.07
C VAL A 84 -11.45 -0.15 -1.82
N LEU A 85 -10.41 -0.08 -0.99
CA LEU A 85 -10.37 -0.72 0.33
C LEU A 85 -10.39 0.35 1.41
N GLU A 86 -11.13 0.10 2.48
CA GLU A 86 -11.10 0.87 3.72
C GLU A 86 -10.92 -0.11 4.88
N GLY A 87 -10.06 0.24 5.84
CA GLY A 87 -9.79 -0.66 6.95
C GLY A 87 -8.73 -0.13 7.92
N ILE A 88 -8.15 -1.06 8.66
CA ILE A 88 -7.07 -0.79 9.61
C ILE A 88 -5.74 -1.15 8.96
N ALA A 89 -4.77 -0.26 9.06
CA ALA A 89 -3.41 -0.52 8.60
C ALA A 89 -2.42 -0.42 9.76
N ALA A 90 -1.46 -1.34 9.78
CA ALA A 90 -0.42 -1.38 10.80
C ALA A 90 0.91 -1.85 10.22
N GLU A 91 1.99 -1.47 10.89
CA GLU A 91 3.32 -2.04 10.64
C GLU A 91 3.38 -3.47 11.17
N LEU A 92 3.93 -4.40 10.38
CA LEU A 92 4.17 -5.77 10.81
C LEU A 92 5.42 -5.85 11.69
N ASP A 93 5.60 -6.97 12.37
CA ASP A 93 6.78 -7.22 13.18
C ASP A 93 8.09 -7.19 12.35
N ALA A 94 9.21 -6.96 13.03
CA ALA A 94 10.50 -6.80 12.39
C ALA A 94 10.98 -8.06 11.65
N THR A 95 10.62 -9.25 12.13
CA THR A 95 11.03 -10.52 11.50
C THR A 95 10.36 -10.66 10.14
N THR A 96 9.03 -10.54 10.10
CA THR A 96 8.24 -10.58 8.86
C THR A 96 8.69 -9.51 7.87
N SER A 97 8.94 -8.29 8.37
CA SER A 97 9.41 -7.18 7.52
C SER A 97 10.80 -7.46 6.94
N SER A 98 11.72 -8.02 7.70
CA SER A 98 13.09 -8.33 7.26
C SER A 98 13.14 -9.46 6.22
N GLU A 99 12.28 -10.46 6.32
CA GLU A 99 12.16 -11.52 5.32
C GLU A 99 11.77 -10.94 3.95
N GLY A 100 10.81 -10.02 3.93
CA GLY A 100 10.39 -9.31 2.72
C GLY A 100 11.50 -8.47 2.08
N PHE A 101 12.46 -7.96 2.86
CA PHE A 101 13.57 -7.17 2.34
C PHE A 101 14.50 -7.95 1.41
N ARG A 102 14.82 -9.19 1.77
CA ARG A 102 15.78 -10.03 1.01
C ARG A 102 15.29 -10.36 -0.38
N THR A 103 13.98 -10.37 -0.60
CA THR A 103 13.36 -10.65 -1.91
C THR A 103 13.25 -9.41 -2.81
N GLN A 104 13.53 -8.20 -2.28
CA GLN A 104 13.43 -6.98 -3.05
C GLN A 104 14.56 -6.83 -4.08
N ALA A 105 14.24 -6.17 -5.19
CA ALA A 105 15.25 -5.76 -6.16
C ALA A 105 16.34 -4.92 -5.48
N ARG A 106 17.60 -5.11 -5.90
CA ARG A 106 18.77 -4.45 -5.28
C ARG A 106 18.61 -2.94 -5.16
N GLN A 107 18.04 -2.29 -6.16
CA GLN A 107 17.77 -0.85 -6.13
C GLN A 107 16.89 -0.44 -4.96
N LEU A 108 15.83 -1.20 -4.65
CA LEU A 108 14.93 -0.91 -3.53
C LEU A 108 15.60 -1.12 -2.18
N GLN A 109 16.48 -2.12 -2.07
CA GLN A 109 17.32 -2.32 -0.88
C GLN A 109 18.23 -1.12 -0.63
N LEU A 110 18.89 -0.61 -1.68
CA LEU A 110 19.77 0.57 -1.58
C LEU A 110 19.02 1.84 -1.22
N ILE A 111 17.82 2.04 -1.80
CA ILE A 111 16.92 3.16 -1.44
C ILE A 111 16.53 3.11 0.04
N ALA A 112 16.22 1.92 0.57
CA ALA A 112 15.87 1.76 1.98
C ALA A 112 17.03 2.17 2.90
N TRP A 113 18.26 1.83 2.57
CA TRP A 113 19.45 2.25 3.31
C TRP A 113 19.76 3.74 3.15
N ALA A 114 19.57 4.31 1.96
CA ALA A 114 19.65 5.75 1.76
C ALA A 114 18.66 6.49 2.66
N TYR A 115 17.41 6.00 2.76
CA TYR A 115 16.41 6.58 3.65
C TYR A 115 16.78 6.37 5.13
N GLN A 116 17.31 5.21 5.53
CA GLN A 116 17.84 4.98 6.88
C GLN A 116 18.84 6.06 7.29
N ALA A 117 19.75 6.44 6.39
CA ALA A 117 20.76 7.45 6.65
C ALA A 117 20.19 8.88 6.74
N LEU A 118 19.11 9.18 6.00
CA LEU A 118 18.53 10.51 5.90
C LEU A 118 17.43 10.78 6.92
N LEU A 119 16.60 9.79 7.25
CA LEU A 119 15.45 9.94 8.16
C LEU A 119 15.79 10.65 9.48
N PRO A 120 16.91 10.35 10.18
CA PRO A 120 17.27 11.03 11.43
C PRO A 120 17.59 12.52 11.27
N GLN A 121 17.84 12.99 10.05
CA GLN A 121 18.22 14.37 9.74
C GLN A 121 17.00 15.23 9.39
N LEU A 122 15.87 14.61 9.05
CA LEU A 122 14.66 15.31 8.62
C LEU A 122 13.98 16.01 9.80
N ARG A 123 13.50 17.24 9.57
CA ARG A 123 12.81 18.05 10.57
C ARG A 123 11.51 18.60 10.01
N PRO A 124 10.44 18.68 10.84
CA PRO A 124 9.22 19.37 10.45
C PRO A 124 9.48 20.87 10.25
N PRO A 125 8.61 21.62 9.53
CA PRO A 125 7.38 21.08 8.92
C PRO A 125 7.60 20.34 7.60
N ASP A 126 8.65 20.69 6.84
CA ASP A 126 8.77 20.30 5.43
C ASP A 126 9.47 18.96 5.22
N TYR A 127 10.21 18.46 6.23
CA TYR A 127 11.04 17.25 6.11
C TYR A 127 11.97 17.31 4.90
N ALA A 128 12.49 18.51 4.59
CA ALA A 128 13.30 18.77 3.40
C ALA A 128 14.61 17.97 3.41
N VAL A 129 14.98 17.50 2.24
CA VAL A 129 16.24 16.80 1.99
C VAL A 129 17.15 17.70 1.17
N PRO A 130 18.42 17.94 1.55
CA PRO A 130 19.35 18.70 0.74
C PRO A 130 19.52 18.12 -0.67
N ALA A 131 19.71 18.98 -1.66
CA ALA A 131 19.95 18.53 -3.03
C ALA A 131 21.17 17.59 -3.10
N GLY A 132 21.04 16.47 -3.83
CA GLY A 132 22.07 15.45 -3.97
C GLY A 132 22.30 14.56 -2.76
N ALA A 133 21.57 14.76 -1.64
CA ALA A 133 21.74 13.95 -0.44
C ALA A 133 21.24 12.51 -0.62
N VAL A 134 20.18 12.32 -1.40
CA VAL A 134 19.60 10.97 -1.68
C VAL A 134 20.58 10.18 -2.54
N GLU A 135 21.11 10.77 -3.61
CA GLU A 135 22.09 10.17 -4.50
C GLU A 135 23.36 9.77 -3.74
N LYS A 136 23.90 10.68 -2.92
CA LYS A 136 25.07 10.43 -2.08
C LYS A 136 24.84 9.28 -1.10
N ALA A 137 23.68 9.26 -0.44
CA ALA A 137 23.33 8.20 0.50
C ALA A 137 23.11 6.84 -0.21
N PHE A 138 22.57 6.86 -1.41
CA PHE A 138 22.41 5.67 -2.26
C PHE A 138 23.75 5.09 -2.68
N ASP A 139 24.70 5.93 -3.14
CA ASP A 139 26.04 5.50 -3.52
C ASP A 139 26.82 4.94 -2.31
N ALA A 140 26.67 5.57 -1.14
CA ALA A 140 27.26 5.04 0.10
C ALA A 140 26.68 3.67 0.47
N ALA A 141 25.36 3.50 0.36
CA ALA A 141 24.71 2.21 0.58
C ALA A 141 25.17 1.15 -0.43
N ALA A 142 25.45 1.52 -1.68
CA ALA A 142 25.92 0.60 -2.70
C ALA A 142 27.34 0.06 -2.38
N ALA A 143 28.17 0.87 -1.74
CA ALA A 143 29.51 0.50 -1.31
C ALA A 143 29.56 -0.32 -0.01
N ASP A 144 28.46 -0.33 0.78
CA ASP A 144 28.41 -1.01 2.07
C ASP A 144 27.84 -2.45 1.93
N PRO A 145 28.63 -3.49 2.25
CA PRO A 145 28.12 -4.87 2.26
C PRO A 145 26.92 -5.11 3.19
N ALA A 146 26.81 -4.34 4.30
CA ALA A 146 25.70 -4.45 5.25
C ALA A 146 24.35 -4.09 4.59
N SER A 147 24.36 -3.38 3.47
CA SER A 147 23.15 -3.01 2.73
C SER A 147 22.40 -4.19 2.08
N ARG A 148 22.84 -5.42 2.27
CA ARG A 148 22.13 -6.64 1.88
C ARG A 148 21.14 -7.12 2.92
N GLU A 149 21.27 -6.66 4.16
CA GLU A 149 20.31 -6.90 5.24
C GLU A 149 19.37 -5.72 5.40
N ALA A 150 18.20 -5.97 6.01
CA ALA A 150 17.20 -4.91 6.22
C ALA A 150 17.73 -3.83 7.18
N PRO A 151 17.65 -2.53 6.82
CA PRO A 151 17.97 -1.47 7.76
C PRO A 151 16.93 -1.40 8.89
N PRO A 152 17.29 -0.86 10.06
CA PRO A 152 16.34 -0.71 11.19
C PRO A 152 15.06 0.06 10.86
N SER A 153 15.11 0.98 9.90
CA SER A 153 13.92 1.72 9.44
C SER A 153 13.04 0.94 8.47
N TRP A 154 13.42 -0.26 8.04
CA TRP A 154 12.61 -1.03 7.11
C TRP A 154 11.38 -1.60 7.79
N THR A 155 10.23 -1.44 7.17
CA THR A 155 8.97 -1.98 7.69
C THR A 155 8.06 -2.45 6.55
N THR A 156 7.16 -3.36 6.87
CA THR A 156 6.04 -3.78 6.03
C THR A 156 4.76 -3.29 6.66
N ILE A 157 3.90 -2.64 5.87
CA ILE A 157 2.58 -2.21 6.30
C ILE A 157 1.56 -3.15 5.68
N ARG A 158 0.60 -3.64 6.50
CA ARG A 158 -0.57 -4.40 6.07
C ARG A 158 -1.82 -3.55 6.28
N LEU A 159 -2.65 -3.44 5.26
CA LEU A 159 -4.02 -2.92 5.33
C LEU A 159 -4.98 -4.12 5.40
N GLU A 160 -5.66 -4.28 6.52
CA GLU A 160 -6.74 -5.26 6.72
C GLU A 160 -8.08 -4.56 6.48
N PRO A 161 -8.78 -4.85 5.36
CA PRO A 161 -10.00 -4.15 5.05
C PRO A 161 -11.18 -4.67 5.84
N ASP A 162 -12.04 -3.75 6.27
CA ASP A 162 -13.39 -4.03 6.76
C ASP A 162 -14.46 -3.67 5.72
N ARG A 163 -14.06 -2.99 4.63
CA ARG A 163 -14.89 -2.66 3.47
C ARG A 163 -14.08 -2.73 2.19
N VAL A 164 -14.66 -3.34 1.15
CA VAL A 164 -14.08 -3.40 -0.19
C VAL A 164 -15.17 -3.08 -1.23
N ASP A 165 -14.93 -2.09 -2.06
CA ASP A 165 -15.81 -1.68 -3.14
C ASP A 165 -15.17 -2.04 -4.49
N PHE A 166 -15.81 -2.87 -5.28
CA PHE A 166 -15.42 -3.22 -6.65
C PHE A 166 -16.26 -2.43 -7.64
N TRP A 167 -15.61 -1.68 -8.50
CA TRP A 167 -16.24 -1.00 -9.62
C TRP A 167 -15.80 -1.61 -10.95
N GLN A 168 -16.74 -1.77 -11.86
CA GLN A 168 -16.51 -2.23 -13.23
C GLN A 168 -17.23 -1.30 -14.19
N ALA A 169 -16.56 -0.92 -15.28
CA ALA A 169 -17.22 -0.13 -16.32
C ALA A 169 -18.37 -0.90 -16.95
N GLY A 170 -19.34 -0.15 -17.45
CA GLY A 170 -20.41 -0.67 -18.28
C GLY A 170 -19.99 -0.75 -19.76
N THR A 171 -20.97 -0.94 -20.61
CA THR A 171 -20.85 -0.89 -22.06
C THR A 171 -21.84 0.15 -22.60
N GLU A 172 -21.87 0.38 -23.92
CA GLU A 172 -22.90 1.25 -24.54
C GLU A 172 -24.34 0.81 -24.19
N SER A 173 -24.55 -0.46 -23.88
CA SER A 173 -25.86 -1.05 -23.58
C SER A 173 -26.07 -1.43 -22.13
N SER A 174 -25.10 -1.21 -21.24
CA SER A 174 -25.19 -1.56 -19.82
C SER A 174 -24.49 -0.52 -18.93
N PRO A 175 -25.05 -0.15 -17.77
CA PRO A 175 -24.39 0.78 -16.86
C PRO A 175 -23.15 0.17 -16.20
N SER A 176 -22.27 1.03 -15.68
CA SER A 176 -21.24 0.60 -14.74
C SER A 176 -21.85 -0.01 -13.48
N THR A 177 -21.13 -0.90 -12.86
CA THR A 177 -21.58 -1.58 -11.64
C THR A 177 -20.60 -1.33 -10.49
N LYS A 178 -21.13 -1.31 -9.28
CA LYS A 178 -20.34 -1.26 -8.06
C LYS A 178 -20.90 -2.22 -7.03
N THR A 179 -20.07 -3.16 -6.58
CA THR A 179 -20.40 -4.13 -5.53
C THR A 179 -19.60 -3.79 -4.28
N ARG A 180 -20.28 -3.62 -3.17
CA ARG A 180 -19.70 -3.39 -1.86
C ARG A 180 -19.70 -4.67 -1.05
N PHE A 181 -18.53 -4.97 -0.47
CA PHE A 181 -18.34 -5.98 0.56
C PHE A 181 -18.08 -5.27 1.89
N VAL A 182 -18.73 -5.73 2.94
CA VAL A 182 -18.54 -5.22 4.31
C VAL A 182 -18.30 -6.42 5.22
N ARG A 183 -17.34 -6.29 6.12
CA ARG A 183 -17.03 -7.33 7.11
C ARG A 183 -18.27 -7.60 7.98
N ASP A 184 -18.61 -8.88 8.15
CA ASP A 184 -19.76 -9.35 8.93
C ASP A 184 -19.33 -10.58 9.76
N GLY A 185 -18.92 -10.33 11.00
CA GLY A 185 -18.25 -11.33 11.81
C GLY A 185 -16.95 -11.80 11.17
N GLU A 186 -16.81 -13.12 11.00
CA GLU A 186 -15.66 -13.71 10.32
C GLU A 186 -15.80 -13.75 8.78
N GLY A 187 -16.98 -13.38 8.25
CA GLY A 187 -17.30 -13.42 6.84
C GLY A 187 -17.47 -12.05 6.20
N TRP A 188 -18.09 -12.06 5.03
CA TRP A 188 -18.39 -10.89 4.22
C TRP A 188 -19.84 -10.90 3.76
N ARG A 189 -20.52 -9.77 3.95
CA ARG A 189 -21.80 -9.48 3.33
C ARG A 189 -21.57 -8.57 2.13
N HIS A 190 -22.21 -8.84 0.99
CA HIS A 190 -22.06 -8.00 -0.20
C HIS A 190 -23.40 -7.61 -0.80
N PHE A 191 -23.41 -6.46 -1.47
CA PHE A 191 -24.61 -5.90 -2.12
C PHE A 191 -24.20 -4.84 -3.16
N PRO A 192 -25.06 -4.59 -4.18
CA PRO A 192 -24.82 -3.51 -5.12
C PRO A 192 -25.01 -2.14 -4.45
N VAL A 193 -24.21 -1.16 -4.89
CA VAL A 193 -24.32 0.25 -4.53
C VAL A 193 -24.21 1.11 -5.78
N LEU A 194 -24.58 2.38 -5.70
CA LEU A 194 -24.37 3.32 -6.80
C LEU A 194 -22.87 3.50 -7.07
N PRO A 195 -22.47 3.52 -8.35
CA PRO A 195 -21.09 3.75 -8.78
C PRO A 195 -20.53 5.10 -8.33
#